data_1206bcbe01b1e9a8ff9e55cda0bebae0
#
_entry.id   1206bcbe01b1e9a8ff9e55cda0bebae0
#
_cell.length_a   1.000
_cell.length_b   1.000
_cell.length_c   1.000
_cell.angle_alpha   90.00
_cell.angle_beta   90.00
_cell.angle_gamma   90.00
#
_symmetry.space_group_name_H-M   'P 1'
#
loop_
_entity.id
_entity.type
_entity.pdbx_description
1 polymer ?
#
loop_
_entity_poly.entity_id
_entity_poly.type
_entity_poly.pdbx_seq_one_letter_code
_entity_poly.pdbx_strand_id
1 'polypeptide(L)' 'MLHNYSAKYTKIASGYMGQLIEWPEVVTEGKDIEECRMMLRDALNEMVLAYREQRKEIPLGGALIEQVPIEVQDVGQTA' A
#
# COMPACT_ATOMS: atom_id res chain seq x y z
N MET A 1 -18.18 -11.88 -0.95
CA MET A 1 -17.00 -12.42 -0.25
C MET A 1 -16.05 -11.30 0.13
N LEU A 2 -15.60 -11.30 1.36
CA LEU A 2 -14.71 -10.26 1.87
C LEU A 2 -13.26 -10.58 1.55
N HIS A 3 -12.58 -9.62 0.95
CA HIS A 3 -11.15 -9.70 0.68
C HIS A 3 -10.42 -8.71 1.58
N ASN A 4 -9.29 -9.12 2.12
CA ASN A 4 -8.47 -8.26 2.94
C ASN A 4 -7.14 -7.99 2.26
N TYR A 5 -6.79 -6.71 2.14
CA TYR A 5 -5.51 -6.31 1.59
C TYR A 5 -4.72 -5.56 2.65
N SER A 6 -3.40 -5.65 2.56
CA SER A 6 -2.49 -5.01 3.50
C SER A 6 -2.00 -3.70 2.92
N ALA A 7 -2.19 -2.63 3.67
CA ALA A 7 -1.77 -1.29 3.24
C ALA A 7 -0.44 -0.93 3.89
N LYS A 8 0.41 -0.31 3.10
CA LYS A 8 1.67 0.24 3.58
C LYS A 8 1.63 1.75 3.40
N TYR A 9 1.92 2.49 4.46
CA TYR A 9 1.96 3.95 4.42
C TYR A 9 3.38 4.42 4.61
N THR A 10 3.81 5.32 3.73
CA THR A 10 5.17 5.85 3.75
C THR A 10 5.11 7.37 3.81
N LYS A 11 5.87 7.95 4.72
CA LYS A 11 5.93 9.40 4.79
C LYS A 11 6.72 9.94 3.61
N ILE A 12 6.14 10.94 2.96
CA ILE A 12 6.78 11.63 1.83
C ILE A 12 6.76 13.13 2.09
N ALA A 13 7.42 13.90 1.25
CA ALA A 13 7.55 15.35 1.48
C ALA A 13 6.19 16.04 1.57
N SER A 14 5.22 15.60 0.79
CA SER A 14 3.91 16.26 0.73
C SER A 14 2.87 15.62 1.66
N GLY A 15 3.25 14.62 2.45
CA GLY A 15 2.31 13.94 3.33
C GLY A 15 2.62 12.47 3.43
N TYR A 16 1.71 11.63 2.96
CA TYR A 16 1.86 10.18 3.00
C TYR A 16 1.48 9.55 1.68
N MET A 17 2.19 8.48 1.35
CA MET A 17 1.83 7.62 0.24
C MET A 17 1.28 6.32 0.83
N GLY A 18 0.16 5.86 0.28
CA GLY A 18 -0.42 4.58 0.68
C GLY A 18 -0.45 3.63 -0.50
N GLN A 19 -0.10 2.38 -0.27
CA GLN A 19 -0.03 1.40 -1.34
C GLN A 19 -0.38 0.03 -0.79
N LEU A 20 -1.14 -0.74 -1.55
CA LEU A 20 -1.43 -2.10 -1.17
C LEU A 20 -0.25 -3.00 -1.48
N ILE A 21 0.05 -3.89 -0.54
CA ILE A 21 1.19 -4.80 -0.68
C ILE A 21 0.87 -5.90 -1.70
N GLU A 22 -0.32 -6.48 -1.61
CA GLU A 22 -0.72 -7.56 -2.51
C GLU A 22 -1.16 -7.07 -3.88
N TRP A 23 -1.42 -5.77 -3.99
CA TRP A 23 -1.91 -5.17 -5.23
C TRP A 23 -1.25 -3.80 -5.41
N PRO A 24 0.05 -3.77 -5.78
CA PRO A 24 0.83 -2.53 -5.78
C PRO A 24 0.33 -1.44 -6.72
N GLU A 25 -0.49 -1.80 -7.70
CA GLU A 25 -1.09 -0.80 -8.59
C GLU A 25 -2.06 0.12 -7.84
N VAL A 26 -2.57 -0.34 -6.70
CA VAL A 26 -3.46 0.48 -5.88
C VAL A 26 -2.58 1.33 -4.97
N VAL A 27 -2.39 2.57 -5.36
CA VAL A 27 -1.48 3.50 -4.69
C VAL A 27 -2.07 4.90 -4.75
N THR A 28 -1.87 5.66 -3.68
CA THR A 28 -2.38 7.02 -3.61
C THR A 28 -1.52 7.86 -2.66
N GLU A 29 -1.84 9.15 -2.58
CA GLU A 29 -1.20 10.08 -1.66
C GLU A 29 -2.25 10.87 -0.91
N GLY A 30 -1.87 11.35 0.26
CA GLY A 30 -2.71 12.22 1.06
C GLY A 30 -1.84 13.14 1.89
N LYS A 31 -2.39 14.27 2.31
CA LYS A 31 -1.61 15.24 3.08
C LYS A 31 -1.37 14.78 4.52
N ASP A 32 -2.22 13.89 5.02
CA ASP A 32 -2.03 13.26 6.32
C ASP A 32 -2.47 11.81 6.23
N ILE A 33 -2.26 11.07 7.32
CA ILE A 33 -2.53 9.63 7.29
C ILE A 33 -4.01 9.32 7.11
N GLU A 34 -4.89 10.12 7.69
CA GLU A 34 -6.33 9.89 7.57
C GLU A 34 -6.82 10.11 6.15
N GLU A 35 -6.37 11.20 5.54
CA GLU A 35 -6.73 11.45 4.14
C GLU A 35 -6.17 10.36 3.25
N CYS A 36 -4.94 9.95 3.50
CA CYS A 36 -4.32 8.89 2.70
C CYS A 36 -5.11 7.58 2.80
N ARG A 37 -5.58 7.24 4.01
CA ARG A 37 -6.41 6.04 4.20
C ARG A 37 -7.68 6.11 3.37
N MET A 38 -8.33 7.26 3.41
CA MET A 38 -9.58 7.45 2.67
C MET A 38 -9.35 7.36 1.18
N MET A 39 -8.31 8.03 0.70
CA MET A 39 -7.96 8.00 -0.72
C MET A 39 -7.57 6.62 -1.19
N LEU A 40 -6.91 5.85 -0.33
CA LEU A 40 -6.53 4.49 -0.69
C LEU A 40 -7.74 3.59 -0.84
N ARG A 41 -8.73 3.74 0.03
CA ARG A 41 -9.98 2.99 -0.09
C ARG A 41 -10.71 3.32 -1.38
N ASP A 42 -10.74 4.61 -1.72
CA ASP A 42 -11.37 5.03 -2.97
C ASP A 42 -10.63 4.46 -4.17
N ALA A 43 -9.31 4.50 -4.14
CA ALA A 43 -8.50 3.94 -5.22
C ALA A 43 -8.73 2.45 -5.36
N LEU A 44 -8.85 1.74 -4.24
CA LEU A 44 -9.12 0.30 -4.27
C LEU A 44 -10.48 0.01 -4.90
N ASN A 45 -11.50 0.76 -4.49
CA ASN A 45 -12.84 0.57 -5.06
C ASN A 45 -12.85 0.81 -6.56
N GLU A 46 -12.17 1.85 -7.00
CA GLU A 46 -12.09 2.16 -8.42
C GLU A 46 -11.36 1.07 -9.20
N MET A 47 -10.29 0.56 -8.62
CA MET A 47 -9.51 -0.50 -9.27
C MET A 47 -10.31 -1.79 -9.40
N VAL A 48 -11.07 -2.12 -8.35
CA VAL A 48 -11.94 -3.30 -8.39
C VAL A 48 -12.96 -3.17 -9.52
N LEU A 49 -13.57 -1.99 -9.65
CA LEU A 49 -14.55 -1.77 -10.72
C LEU A 49 -13.90 -1.87 -12.09
N ALA A 50 -12.71 -1.28 -12.24
CA ALA A 50 -12.01 -1.31 -13.52
C ALA A 50 -11.64 -2.74 -13.93
N TYR A 51 -11.15 -3.52 -12.97
CA TYR A 51 -10.78 -4.90 -13.24
C TYR A 51 -11.99 -5.74 -13.61
N ARG A 52 -13.12 -5.51 -12.94
CA ARG A 52 -14.36 -6.22 -13.26
C ARG A 52 -14.82 -5.92 -14.67
N GLU A 53 -14.78 -4.64 -15.06
CA GLU A 53 -15.18 -4.25 -16.40
C GLU A 53 -14.30 -4.87 -17.46
N GLN A 54 -13.02 -5.01 -17.17
CA GLN A 54 -12.07 -5.60 -18.09
C GLN A 54 -12.00 -7.12 -17.98
N ARG A 55 -12.76 -7.69 -17.07
CA ARG A 55 -12.77 -9.14 -16.79
C ARG A 55 -11.39 -9.66 -16.42
N LYS A 56 -10.65 -8.83 -15.71
CA LYS A 56 -9.35 -9.21 -15.17
C LYS A 56 -9.53 -9.83 -13.80
N GLU A 57 -8.61 -10.70 -13.47
CA GLU A 57 -8.62 -11.36 -12.17
C GLU A 57 -8.12 -10.40 -11.11
N ILE A 58 -8.89 -10.27 -10.02
CA ILE A 58 -8.49 -9.42 -8.91
C ILE A 58 -7.46 -10.18 -8.06
N PRO A 59 -6.31 -9.56 -7.74
CA PRO A 59 -5.29 -10.26 -6.95
C PRO A 59 -5.82 -10.68 -5.59
N LEU A 60 -5.31 -11.79 -5.08
CA LEU A 60 -5.69 -12.28 -3.76
C LEU A 60 -5.04 -11.44 -2.68
N GLY A 61 -5.80 -11.16 -1.63
CA GLY A 61 -5.29 -10.48 -0.45
C GLY A 61 -4.89 -11.48 0.62
N GLY A 62 -4.77 -10.97 1.85
CA GLY A 62 -4.54 -11.83 3.00
C GLY A 62 -3.10 -12.24 3.22
N ALA A 63 -2.13 -11.48 2.70
CA ALA A 63 -0.73 -11.76 2.98
C ALA A 63 -0.45 -11.68 4.47
N LEU A 64 0.37 -12.57 4.96
CA LEU A 64 0.84 -12.52 6.33
C LEU A 64 2.06 -11.60 6.39
N ILE A 65 1.91 -10.49 7.11
CA ILE A 65 2.94 -9.45 7.15
C ILE A 65 3.65 -9.51 8.49
N GLU A 66 4.97 -9.50 8.44
CA GLU A 66 5.78 -9.60 9.64
C GLU A 66 6.96 -8.64 9.53
N GLN A 67 7.26 -7.97 10.63
CA GLN A 67 8.45 -7.13 10.69
C GLN A 67 9.60 -7.98 11.20
N VAL A 68 10.70 -7.97 10.46
CA VAL A 68 11.87 -8.76 10.82
C VAL A 68 13.01 -7.82 11.19
N PRO A 69 13.36 -7.73 12.46
CA PRO A 69 14.42 -6.83 12.87
C PRO A 69 15.80 -7.35 12.48
N ILE A 70 16.65 -6.43 12.10
CA ILE A 70 18.03 -6.76 11.81
C ILE A 70 18.91 -5.58 12.24
N GLU A 71 20.04 -5.89 12.80
CA GLU A 71 21.00 -4.88 13.20
C GLU A 71 21.99 -4.65 12.06
N VAL A 72 22.09 -3.39 11.61
CA VAL A 72 22.96 -3.06 10.49
C VAL A 72 24.08 -2.19 10.98
N GLN A 73 25.31 -2.60 10.69
CA GLN A 73 26.48 -1.82 11.07
C GLN A 73 26.67 -0.63 10.13
N ASP A 74 27.08 0.48 10.73
CA ASP A 74 27.26 1.73 10.00
C ASP A 74 28.65 1.90 9.45
N VAL A 75 29.29 0.83 9.04
CA VAL A 75 30.68 0.92 8.62
C VAL A 75 30.90 1.82 7.41
N GLY A 76 29.90 1.98 6.59
CA GLY A 76 30.01 2.85 5.43
C GLY A 76 29.83 4.32 5.72
N GLN A 77 29.53 4.66 6.96
CA GLN A 77 29.21 6.03 7.35
C GLN A 77 30.42 6.84 7.80
N THR A 78 31.56 6.25 7.78
CA THR A 78 32.75 6.88 8.33
C THR A 78 33.27 8.03 7.50
N ALA A 79 32.85 8.13 6.30
CA ALA A 79 33.34 9.21 5.44
C ALA A 79 32.87 10.56 5.89
#